data_ad8f1b9ea3ad6ecc2bb291069930fe2c
#
_entry.id   ad8f1b9ea3ad6ecc2bb291069930fe2c
#
_cell.length_a   1.000
_cell.length_b   1.000
_cell.length_c   1.000
_cell.angle_alpha   90.00
_cell.angle_beta   90.00
_cell.angle_gamma   90.00
#
_symmetry.space_group_name_H-M   'P 1'
#
loop_
_entity.id
_entity.type
_entity.pdbx_description
1 polymer ?
#
loop_
_entity_poly.entity_id
_entity_poly.type
_entity_poly.pdbx_seq_one_letter_code
_entity_poly.pdbx_strand_id
1 'polypeptide(L)'
;MAWSSSDRASRLSPDWDERRAFVRARAGGRCEALLHDGTRCPAAGAECDHITPGDDHRATNLQWLCSWHHKRKTQREAAAALAAERARNAPRERKHPGLID
;
A
#
# COMPACT_ATOMS: atom_id res chain seq x y z
N MET A 1 -4.67 8.81 18.06
CA MET A 1 -4.41 7.93 19.18
C MET A 1 -2.97 7.54 19.23
N ALA A 2 -2.36 7.80 20.33
CA ALA A 2 -0.94 7.52 20.48
C ALA A 2 -0.63 6.03 20.35
N TRP A 3 -1.49 5.19 20.86
CA TRP A 3 -1.26 3.76 20.81
C TRP A 3 -1.14 3.25 19.37
N SER A 4 -1.90 3.84 18.47
CA SER A 4 -1.87 3.46 17.07
C SER A 4 -0.51 3.77 16.46
N SER A 5 0.03 4.94 16.78
CA SER A 5 1.34 5.33 16.31
C SER A 5 2.42 4.44 16.90
N SER A 6 2.27 4.05 18.15
CA SER A 6 3.24 3.19 18.79
C SER A 6 3.31 1.83 18.13
N ASP A 7 2.15 1.26 17.80
CA ASP A 7 2.11 -0.03 17.12
C ASP A 7 2.83 0.05 15.79
N ARG A 8 2.55 1.11 15.04
CA ARG A 8 3.18 1.29 13.75
C ARG A 8 4.68 1.42 13.88
N ALA A 9 5.13 2.19 14.85
CA ALA A 9 6.55 2.40 15.05
C ALA A 9 7.26 1.09 15.40
N SER A 10 6.64 0.25 16.20
CA SER A 10 7.28 -1.00 16.60
C SER A 10 7.37 -1.99 15.45
N ARG A 11 6.60 -1.81 14.39
CA ARG A 11 6.63 -2.69 13.24
C ARG A 11 7.66 -2.26 12.20
N LEU A 12 8.20 -1.08 12.33
CA LEU A 12 9.21 -0.61 11.41
C LEU A 12 10.59 -1.11 11.85
N SER A 13 11.48 -1.30 10.90
CA SER A 13 12.81 -1.75 11.22
C SER A 13 13.58 -0.67 11.97
N PRO A 14 14.58 -1.03 12.79
CA PRO A 14 15.36 -0.03 13.51
C PRO A 14 16.07 0.97 12.60
N ASP A 15 16.35 0.58 11.37
CA ASP A 15 17.02 1.44 10.41
C ASP A 15 16.04 2.06 9.41
N TRP A 16 14.79 2.24 9.83
CA TRP A 16 13.75 2.75 8.93
C TRP A 16 14.12 4.09 8.31
N ASP A 17 14.69 5.01 9.11
CA ASP A 17 15.03 6.32 8.59
C ASP A 17 16.08 6.23 7.49
N GLU A 18 17.03 5.31 7.63
CA GLU A 18 18.04 5.10 6.61
C GLU A 18 17.44 4.51 5.34
N ARG A 19 16.53 3.57 5.49
CA ARG A 19 15.87 2.95 4.36
C ARG A 19 15.02 3.98 3.62
N ARG A 20 14.32 4.79 4.36
CA ARG A 20 13.49 5.85 3.80
C ARG A 20 14.35 6.84 3.02
N ALA A 21 15.47 7.24 3.59
CA ALA A 21 16.39 8.17 2.93
C ALA A 21 16.97 7.58 1.64
N PHE A 22 17.28 6.28 1.67
CA PHE A 22 17.77 5.60 0.48
C PHE A 22 16.73 5.62 -0.63
N VAL A 23 15.49 5.29 -0.30
CA VAL A 23 14.42 5.24 -1.29
C VAL A 23 14.16 6.62 -1.87
N ARG A 24 14.16 7.64 -1.01
CA ARG A 24 13.98 9.02 -1.48
C ARG A 24 15.08 9.44 -2.43
N ALA A 25 16.32 9.11 -2.10
CA ALA A 25 17.46 9.45 -2.93
C ALA A 25 17.39 8.72 -4.27
N ARG A 26 17.05 7.43 -4.24
CA ARG A 26 16.89 6.64 -5.44
C ARG A 26 15.84 7.26 -6.35
N ALA A 27 14.77 7.76 -5.77
CA ALA A 27 13.66 8.35 -6.50
C ALA A 27 13.96 9.78 -6.98
N GLY A 28 15.03 10.39 -6.47
CA GLY A 28 15.31 11.77 -6.78
C GLY A 28 14.29 12.72 -6.18
N GLY A 29 13.63 12.30 -5.10
CA GLY A 29 12.62 13.09 -4.44
C GLY A 29 11.27 13.11 -5.14
N ARG A 30 11.18 12.47 -6.30
CA ARG A 30 9.93 12.45 -7.08
C ARG A 30 9.18 11.15 -6.86
N CYS A 31 7.88 11.22 -7.02
CA CYS A 31 7.01 10.06 -6.92
C CYS A 31 7.48 8.97 -7.91
N GLU A 32 7.52 7.73 -7.45
CA GLU A 32 7.94 6.62 -8.29
C GLU A 32 6.77 5.91 -8.98
N ALA A 33 5.55 6.34 -8.73
CA ALA A 33 4.39 5.72 -9.37
C ALA A 33 4.40 5.98 -10.87
N LEU A 34 3.92 5.01 -11.62
CA LEU A 34 3.80 5.16 -13.06
C LEU A 34 2.39 5.59 -13.42
N LEU A 35 2.30 6.48 -14.40
CA LEU A 35 1.01 6.89 -14.93
C LEU A 35 0.54 5.83 -15.93
N HIS A 36 -0.71 5.95 -16.36
CA HIS A 36 -1.28 4.93 -17.23
C HIS A 36 -0.54 4.81 -18.58
N ASP A 37 0.19 5.85 -18.98
CA ASP A 37 0.97 5.81 -20.23
C ASP A 37 2.37 5.25 -19.99
N GLY A 38 2.68 4.80 -18.79
CA GLY A 38 3.97 4.22 -18.47
C GLY A 38 5.02 5.21 -18.04
N THR A 39 4.74 6.51 -18.10
CA THR A 39 5.71 7.49 -17.63
C THR A 39 5.60 7.66 -16.12
N ARG A 40 6.67 8.15 -15.54
CA ARG A 40 6.73 8.34 -14.11
C ARG A 40 6.00 9.60 -13.69
N CYS A 41 5.28 9.55 -12.57
CA CYS A 41 4.59 10.71 -12.02
C CYS A 41 5.59 11.83 -11.75
N PRO A 42 5.32 13.06 -12.20
CA PRO A 42 6.28 14.17 -12.02
C PRO A 42 6.18 14.84 -10.65
N ALA A 43 5.21 14.50 -9.85
CA ALA A 43 4.98 15.17 -8.58
C ALA A 43 6.10 14.86 -7.58
N ALA A 44 6.34 15.77 -6.65
CA ALA A 44 7.27 15.52 -5.57
C ALA A 44 6.71 14.42 -4.70
N GLY A 45 7.58 13.50 -4.28
CA GLY A 45 7.18 12.45 -3.36
C GLY A 45 7.11 12.96 -1.95
N ALA A 46 6.35 12.29 -1.13
CA ALA A 46 6.14 12.68 0.25
C ALA A 46 6.29 11.52 1.23
N GLU A 47 6.06 10.30 0.77
CA GLU A 47 6.00 9.17 1.69
C GLU A 47 6.69 7.95 1.15
N CYS A 48 7.34 7.22 2.04
CA CYS A 48 7.94 5.92 1.72
C CYS A 48 6.90 4.86 2.02
N ASP A 49 6.52 4.12 0.99
CA ASP A 49 5.41 3.18 1.06
C ASP A 49 5.90 1.77 0.76
N HIS A 50 5.26 0.78 1.37
CA HIS A 50 5.52 -0.62 1.06
C HIS A 50 4.73 -1.01 -0.18
N ILE A 51 5.40 -1.55 -1.18
CA ILE A 51 4.71 -2.01 -2.40
C ILE A 51 3.74 -3.11 -2.03
N THR A 52 4.23 -4.10 -1.29
CA THR A 52 3.36 -5.12 -0.69
C THR A 52 3.26 -4.80 0.79
N PRO A 53 2.03 -4.60 1.31
CA PRO A 53 1.88 -4.26 2.73
C PRO A 53 2.44 -5.35 3.64
N GLY A 54 2.97 -4.94 4.77
CA GLY A 54 3.50 -5.87 5.76
C GLY A 54 4.86 -5.42 6.27
N ASP A 55 5.65 -6.40 6.66
CA ASP A 55 6.91 -6.14 7.35
C ASP A 55 8.14 -6.38 6.50
N ASP A 56 7.98 -6.45 5.19
CA ASP A 56 9.11 -6.55 4.29
C ASP A 56 9.64 -5.17 4.00
N HIS A 57 10.72 -4.79 4.69
CA HIS A 57 11.29 -3.45 4.61
C HIS A 57 12.47 -3.35 3.64
N ARG A 58 12.64 -4.35 2.78
CA ARG A 58 13.73 -4.30 1.80
C ARG A 58 13.46 -3.19 0.80
N ALA A 59 14.54 -2.57 0.32
CA ALA A 59 14.40 -1.46 -0.62
C ALA A 59 13.60 -1.86 -1.87
N THR A 60 13.68 -3.12 -2.27
CA THR A 60 12.92 -3.61 -3.42
C THR A 60 11.42 -3.64 -3.18
N ASN A 61 11.02 -3.59 -1.92
CA ASN A 61 9.60 -3.54 -1.56
C ASN A 61 9.17 -2.16 -1.10
N LEU A 62 10.02 -1.15 -1.28
CA LEU A 62 9.72 0.21 -0.87
C LEU A 62 9.67 1.12 -2.08
N GLN A 63 8.81 2.12 -2.02
CA GLN A 63 8.69 3.10 -3.09
C GLN A 63 8.40 4.47 -2.50
N TRP A 64 8.80 5.51 -3.24
CA TRP A 64 8.59 6.89 -2.84
C TRP A 64 7.38 7.42 -3.59
N LEU A 65 6.33 7.82 -2.86
CA LEU A 65 5.08 8.21 -3.49
C LEU A 65 4.68 9.62 -3.09
N CYS A 66 4.05 10.33 -4.01
CA CYS A 66 3.39 11.57 -3.66
C CYS A 66 2.12 11.27 -2.86
N SER A 67 1.60 12.27 -2.18
CA SER A 67 0.43 12.08 -1.32
C SER A 67 -0.77 11.53 -2.09
N TRP A 68 -0.95 11.99 -3.31
CA TRP A 68 -2.08 11.54 -4.12
C TRP A 68 -2.00 10.05 -4.44
N HIS A 69 -0.82 9.59 -4.90
CA HIS A 69 -0.67 8.17 -5.24
C HIS A 69 -0.68 7.29 -4.00
N HIS A 70 -0.10 7.76 -2.91
CA HIS A 70 -0.13 7.02 -1.65
C HIS A 70 -1.57 6.83 -1.19
N LYS A 71 -2.37 7.89 -1.25
CA LYS A 71 -3.75 7.82 -0.84
C LYS A 71 -4.56 6.87 -1.72
N ARG A 72 -4.34 6.93 -3.03
CA ARG A 72 -5.06 6.05 -3.94
C ARG A 72 -4.70 4.59 -3.69
N LYS A 73 -3.42 4.31 -3.45
CA LYS A 73 -2.98 2.95 -3.15
C LYS A 73 -3.64 2.45 -1.88
N THR A 74 -3.65 3.27 -0.84
CA THR A 74 -4.28 2.91 0.43
C THR A 74 -5.76 2.62 0.25
N GLN A 75 -6.45 3.43 -0.55
CA GLN A 75 -7.86 3.22 -0.82
C GLN A 75 -8.11 1.92 -1.58
N ARG A 76 -7.26 1.61 -2.56
CA ARG A 76 -7.40 0.36 -3.31
C ARG A 76 -7.17 -0.84 -2.41
N GLU A 77 -6.19 -0.75 -1.52
CA GLU A 77 -5.90 -1.85 -0.61
C GLU A 77 -7.04 -2.07 0.38
N ALA A 78 -7.61 -0.98 0.87
CA ALA A 78 -8.75 -1.08 1.78
C ALA A 78 -9.97 -1.69 1.07
N ALA A 79 -10.22 -1.27 -0.15
CA ALA A 79 -11.33 -1.80 -0.92
C ALA A 79 -11.14 -3.28 -1.22
N ALA A 80 -9.91 -3.69 -1.56
CA ALA A 80 -9.63 -5.09 -1.82
C ALA A 80 -9.79 -5.94 -0.58
N ALA A 81 -9.36 -5.44 0.57
CA ALA A 81 -9.51 -6.16 1.83
C ALA A 81 -10.99 -6.33 2.18
N LEU A 82 -11.78 -5.29 1.97
CA LEU A 82 -13.20 -5.35 2.25
C LEU A 82 -13.90 -6.34 1.32
N ALA A 83 -13.53 -6.32 0.04
CA ALA A 83 -14.12 -7.24 -0.92
C ALA A 83 -13.77 -8.69 -0.57
N ALA A 84 -12.54 -8.93 -0.14
CA ALA A 84 -12.11 -10.27 0.26
C ALA A 84 -12.89 -10.73 1.49
N GLU A 85 -13.12 -9.84 2.43
CA GLU A 85 -13.88 -10.18 3.62
C GLU A 85 -15.32 -10.52 3.27
N ARG A 86 -15.91 -9.74 2.39
CA ARG A 86 -17.28 -10.02 1.95
C ARG A 86 -17.39 -11.35 1.24
N ALA A 87 -16.39 -11.68 0.43
CA ALA A 87 -16.38 -12.95 -0.27
C ALA A 87 -16.29 -14.12 0.72
N ARG A 88 -15.46 -13.98 1.76
CA ARG A 88 -15.33 -15.02 2.76
C ARG A 88 -16.62 -15.23 3.54
N ASN A 89 -17.37 -14.16 3.73
CA ASN A 89 -18.59 -14.21 4.53
C ASN A 89 -19.85 -14.43 3.70
N ALA A 90 -19.72 -14.57 2.40
CA ALA A 90 -20.89 -14.76 1.55
C ALA A 90 -21.53 -16.12 1.82
N PRO A 91 -22.85 -16.16 1.89
CA PRO A 91 -23.52 -17.42 2.13
C PRO A 91 -23.31 -18.38 0.97
N ARG A 92 -23.05 -19.63 1.30
CA ARG A 92 -22.80 -20.62 0.26
C ARG A 92 -24.04 -20.99 -0.47
N GLU A 93 -25.13 -20.87 0.17
CA GLU A 93 -26.41 -21.19 -0.41
C GLU A 93 -26.75 -20.37 -1.60
N ARG A 94 -26.08 -19.27 -1.78
CA ARG A 94 -26.29 -18.47 -2.92
C ARG A 94 -26.07 -19.20 -4.20
N LYS A 95 -25.30 -20.24 -4.13
CA LYS A 95 -25.04 -21.04 -5.30
C LYS A 95 -25.95 -22.19 -5.42
N HIS A 96 -26.94 -22.23 -4.60
CA HIS A 96 -27.84 -23.33 -4.58
C HIS A 96 -28.51 -23.53 -5.94
N PRO A 97 -28.58 -24.73 -6.42
CA PRO A 97 -29.13 -24.99 -7.73
C PRO A 97 -30.57 -24.54 -7.86
N GLY A 98 -31.31 -24.62 -6.78
CA GLY A 98 -32.66 -24.17 -6.83
C GLY A 98 -32.82 -22.75 -7.21
N LEU A 99 -31.88 -21.98 -6.80
CA LEU A 99 -31.88 -20.57 -7.15
C LEU A 99 -31.49 -20.39 -8.56
N ILE A 100 -30.71 -21.27 -9.03
CA ILE A 100 -30.21 -21.19 -10.35
C ILE A 100 -31.16 -21.77 -11.34
N ASP A 101 -31.88 -22.67 -10.88
CA ASP A 101 -32.86 -23.35 -11.74
C ASP A 101 -33.94 -22.41 -12.28
#